data_11322c0d48fc3d252a4040f77ea23791
#
_entry.id   11322c0d48fc3d252a4040f77ea23791
#
_cell.length_a   1.000
_cell.length_b   1.000
_cell.length_c   1.000
_cell.angle_alpha   90.00
_cell.angle_beta   90.00
_cell.angle_gamma   90.00
#
_symmetry.space_group_name_H-M   'P 1'
#
loop_
_entity.id
_entity.type
_entity.pdbx_description
1 polymer ?
#
loop_
_entity_poly.entity_id
_entity_poly.type
_entity_poly.pdbx_seq_one_letter_code
_entity_poly.pdbx_strand_id
1 'polypeptide(L)'
;MRTRVATLGGSLLRPEVEDRHDWLIGLCKAVNDVTSSGYKLALVIGGGAPAREGIGLARSIINTNTEALDRIGIAATRLNATIVAEALIETGNDVCPLIPTNIQDAVEYSENHDVVVMGGTEPGHTTDTVAIQLAKELGAECCIIATNVGHVYSSDPRTNEDAKK
;
A
#
# COMPACT_ATOMS: atom_id res chain seq x y z
N MET A 1 16.14 -6.47 -14.75
CA MET A 1 15.10 -7.31 -14.14
C MET A 1 13.75 -6.69 -14.45
N ARG A 2 12.68 -7.47 -14.64
CA ARG A 2 11.34 -6.92 -14.90
C ARG A 2 10.70 -6.53 -13.57
N THR A 3 10.01 -5.38 -13.53
CA THR A 3 9.40 -4.87 -12.30
C THR A 3 7.89 -4.94 -12.37
N ARG A 4 7.24 -5.27 -11.27
CA ARG A 4 5.80 -5.18 -11.05
C ARG A 4 5.52 -4.27 -9.87
N VAL A 5 4.40 -3.57 -9.94
CA VAL A 5 3.91 -2.76 -8.82
C VAL A 5 2.57 -3.30 -8.37
N ALA A 6 2.32 -3.33 -7.07
CA ALA A 6 1.02 -3.66 -6.52
C ALA A 6 0.64 -2.69 -5.40
N THR A 7 -0.59 -2.18 -5.43
CA THR A 7 -1.18 -1.51 -4.28
C THR A 7 -2.04 -2.50 -3.51
N LEU A 8 -1.84 -2.54 -2.20
CA LEU A 8 -2.58 -3.40 -1.27
C LEU A 8 -3.49 -2.53 -0.42
N GLY A 9 -4.78 -2.60 -0.66
CA GLY A 9 -5.78 -1.82 0.09
C GLY A 9 -5.66 -2.10 1.59
N GLY A 10 -5.65 -1.03 2.41
CA GLY A 10 -5.50 -1.17 3.86
C GLY A 10 -6.63 -1.96 4.54
N SER A 11 -7.72 -2.23 3.84
CA SER A 11 -8.78 -3.14 4.30
C SER A 11 -8.31 -4.60 4.38
N LEU A 12 -7.23 -4.96 3.68
CA LEU A 12 -6.63 -6.29 3.73
C LEU A 12 -5.87 -6.54 5.05
N LEU A 13 -5.43 -5.47 5.72
CA LEU A 13 -4.72 -5.51 7.01
C LEU A 13 -5.65 -5.18 8.20
N ARG A 14 -6.93 -5.55 8.13
CA ARG A 14 -7.90 -5.24 9.18
C ARG A 14 -7.60 -5.98 10.48
N PRO A 15 -7.56 -5.29 11.64
CA PRO A 15 -7.43 -5.92 12.95
C PRO A 15 -8.60 -6.86 13.28
N GLU A 16 -9.79 -6.52 12.82
CA GLU A 16 -11.05 -7.23 13.09
C GLU A 16 -11.31 -8.46 12.21
N VAL A 17 -10.41 -8.77 11.27
CA VAL A 17 -10.51 -9.97 10.42
C VAL A 17 -9.66 -11.08 11.02
N GLU A 18 -10.27 -12.22 11.35
CA GLU A 18 -9.59 -13.38 11.94
C GLU A 18 -8.44 -13.89 11.06
N ASP A 19 -8.62 -13.86 9.75
CA ASP A 19 -7.68 -14.42 8.77
C ASP A 19 -6.51 -13.48 8.42
N ARG A 20 -6.32 -12.37 9.12
CA ARG A 20 -5.27 -11.38 8.80
C ARG A 20 -3.85 -11.95 8.88
N HIS A 21 -3.61 -12.89 9.79
CA HIS A 21 -2.32 -13.57 9.92
C HIS A 21 -2.07 -14.48 8.73
N ASP A 22 -3.07 -15.28 8.34
CA ASP A 22 -3.00 -16.15 7.18
C ASP A 22 -2.85 -15.35 5.89
N TRP A 23 -3.51 -14.19 5.81
CA TRP A 23 -3.33 -13.26 4.70
C TRP A 23 -1.88 -12.75 4.61
N LEU A 24 -1.28 -12.34 5.73
CA LEU A 24 0.10 -11.84 5.76
C LEU A 24 1.11 -12.95 5.40
N ILE A 25 0.91 -14.15 5.92
CA ILE A 25 1.70 -15.34 5.54
C ILE A 25 1.56 -15.63 4.05
N GLY A 26 0.34 -15.59 3.53
CA GLY A 26 0.06 -15.76 2.09
C GLY A 26 0.72 -14.69 1.22
N LEU A 27 0.73 -13.43 1.68
CA LEU A 27 1.43 -12.34 1.00
C LEU A 27 2.94 -12.61 0.94
N CYS A 28 3.56 -12.97 2.06
CA CYS A 28 4.99 -13.27 2.12
C CYS A 28 5.37 -14.39 1.14
N LYS A 29 4.55 -15.45 1.08
CA LYS A 29 4.74 -16.54 0.12
C LYS A 29 4.60 -16.06 -1.33
N ALA A 30 3.56 -15.29 -1.65
CA ALA A 30 3.32 -14.77 -2.99
C ALA A 30 4.47 -13.83 -3.45
N VAL A 31 4.99 -13.00 -2.56
CA VAL A 31 6.15 -12.13 -2.85
C VAL A 31 7.38 -13.00 -3.16
N ASN A 32 7.67 -14.01 -2.33
CA ASN A 32 8.78 -14.92 -2.57
C ASN A 32 8.65 -15.66 -3.91
N ASP A 33 7.46 -16.10 -4.30
CA ASP A 33 7.22 -16.75 -5.59
C ASP A 33 7.49 -15.80 -6.77
N VAL A 34 7.10 -14.52 -6.64
CA VAL A 34 7.31 -13.49 -7.66
C VAL A 34 8.80 -13.15 -7.79
N THR A 35 9.51 -12.92 -6.69
CA THR A 35 10.94 -12.59 -6.71
C THR A 35 11.79 -13.76 -7.19
N SER A 36 11.48 -14.99 -6.76
CA SER A 36 12.13 -16.22 -7.24
C SER A 36 11.91 -16.46 -8.73
N SER A 37 10.85 -15.89 -9.32
CA SER A 37 10.61 -15.92 -10.76
C SER A 37 11.37 -14.84 -11.54
N GLY A 38 12.27 -14.09 -10.88
CA GLY A 38 13.15 -13.10 -11.51
C GLY A 38 12.50 -11.72 -11.68
N TYR A 39 11.48 -11.41 -10.89
CA TYR A 39 10.86 -10.06 -10.86
C TYR A 39 11.30 -9.27 -9.64
N LYS A 40 11.43 -7.96 -9.84
CA LYS A 40 11.40 -6.98 -8.74
C LYS A 40 9.96 -6.57 -8.44
N LEU A 41 9.67 -6.24 -7.20
CA LEU A 41 8.32 -5.92 -6.75
C LEU A 41 8.33 -4.63 -5.91
N ALA A 42 7.47 -3.68 -6.25
CA ALA A 42 7.18 -2.53 -5.40
C ALA A 42 5.75 -2.62 -4.87
N LEU A 43 5.60 -2.55 -3.55
CA LEU A 43 4.32 -2.63 -2.85
C LEU A 43 3.95 -1.26 -2.28
N VAL A 44 2.72 -0.80 -2.56
CA VAL A 44 2.17 0.42 -1.97
C VAL A 44 1.02 0.03 -1.04
N ILE A 45 1.15 0.35 0.25
CA ILE A 45 0.25 -0.15 1.30
C ILE A 45 -0.75 0.93 1.70
N GLY A 46 -2.02 0.59 1.74
CA GLY A 46 -3.10 1.48 2.17
C GLY A 46 -3.23 1.61 3.69
N GLY A 47 -3.94 2.67 4.13
CA GLY A 47 -4.06 3.01 5.56
C GLY A 47 -5.05 2.16 6.35
N GLY A 48 -6.16 1.73 5.74
CA GLY A 48 -7.16 0.85 6.37
C GLY A 48 -7.81 1.41 7.64
N ALA A 49 -8.04 0.54 8.62
CA ALA A 49 -8.63 0.89 9.91
C ALA A 49 -7.76 1.90 10.69
N PRO A 50 -6.44 1.75 10.81
CA PRO A 50 -5.60 2.72 11.51
C PRO A 50 -5.74 4.15 10.98
N ALA A 51 -5.85 4.32 9.66
CA ALA A 51 -6.06 5.63 9.07
C ALA A 51 -7.43 6.21 9.44
N ARG A 52 -8.49 5.40 9.33
CA ARG A 52 -9.85 5.83 9.68
C ARG A 52 -9.98 6.21 11.16
N GLU A 53 -9.39 5.43 12.05
CA GLU A 53 -9.39 5.67 13.49
C GLU A 53 -8.63 6.95 13.83
N GLY A 54 -7.40 7.11 13.31
CA GLY A 54 -6.59 8.30 13.56
C GLY A 54 -7.24 9.58 13.02
N ILE A 55 -7.79 9.53 11.81
CA ILE A 55 -8.54 10.65 11.22
C ILE A 55 -9.80 10.93 12.02
N GLY A 56 -10.55 9.89 12.44
CA GLY A 56 -11.77 10.02 13.23
C GLY A 56 -11.51 10.71 14.58
N LEU A 57 -10.44 10.32 15.25
CA LEU A 57 -10.01 10.96 16.51
C LEU A 57 -9.66 12.45 16.30
N ALA A 58 -8.93 12.77 15.24
CA ALA A 58 -8.48 14.13 14.96
C ALA A 58 -9.62 15.06 14.47
N ARG A 59 -10.66 14.52 13.85
CA ARG A 59 -11.80 15.30 13.31
C ARG A 59 -12.56 16.11 14.35
N SER A 60 -12.49 15.74 15.63
CA SER A 60 -13.08 16.51 16.72
C SER A 60 -12.48 17.92 16.89
N ILE A 61 -11.22 18.08 16.44
CA ILE A 61 -10.47 19.34 16.51
C ILE A 61 -10.20 19.89 15.10
N ILE A 62 -9.85 19.01 14.14
CA ILE A 62 -9.47 19.39 12.77
C ILE A 62 -10.72 19.33 11.87
N ASN A 63 -11.44 20.44 11.76
CA ASN A 63 -12.70 20.49 11.03
C ASN A 63 -12.54 20.73 9.52
N THR A 64 -11.60 21.61 9.13
CA THR A 64 -11.49 22.14 7.77
C THR A 64 -10.15 21.89 7.09
N ASN A 65 -9.13 21.52 7.86
CA ASN A 65 -7.80 21.25 7.31
C ASN A 65 -7.68 19.81 6.82
N THR A 66 -8.11 19.58 5.57
CA THR A 66 -8.05 18.25 4.94
C THR A 66 -6.62 17.73 4.79
N GLU A 67 -5.64 18.61 4.51
CA GLU A 67 -4.24 18.20 4.42
C GLU A 67 -3.70 17.66 5.75
N ALA A 68 -4.14 18.20 6.89
CA ALA A 68 -3.76 17.70 8.20
C ALA A 68 -4.33 16.29 8.43
N LEU A 69 -5.56 16.02 8.00
CA LEU A 69 -6.17 14.69 8.05
C LEU A 69 -5.47 13.71 7.10
N ASP A 70 -5.10 14.16 5.91
CA ASP A 70 -4.34 13.35 4.94
C ASP A 70 -2.97 12.95 5.50
N ARG A 71 -2.26 13.85 6.18
CA ARG A 71 -0.99 13.52 6.86
C ARG A 71 -1.15 12.41 7.89
N ILE A 72 -2.25 12.38 8.64
CA ILE A 72 -2.57 11.29 9.58
C ILE A 72 -2.80 9.99 8.82
N GLY A 73 -3.57 10.04 7.72
CA GLY A 73 -3.78 8.90 6.84
C GLY A 73 -2.46 8.36 6.26
N ILE A 74 -1.59 9.25 5.78
CA ILE A 74 -0.26 8.90 5.25
C ILE A 74 0.59 8.21 6.33
N ALA A 75 0.62 8.73 7.56
CA ALA A 75 1.35 8.09 8.66
C ALA A 75 0.86 6.67 8.93
N ALA A 76 -0.45 6.44 8.88
CA ALA A 76 -1.05 5.12 9.02
C ALA A 76 -0.67 4.17 7.87
N THR A 77 -0.58 4.67 6.63
CA THR A 77 -0.11 3.85 5.49
C THR A 77 1.34 3.41 5.69
N ARG A 78 2.20 4.28 6.21
CA ARG A 78 3.62 3.99 6.49
C ARG A 78 3.78 3.01 7.65
N LEU A 79 2.95 3.09 8.68
CA LEU A 79 2.88 2.06 9.72
C LEU A 79 2.57 0.68 9.13
N ASN A 80 1.56 0.60 8.29
CA ASN A 80 1.21 -0.65 7.62
C ASN A 80 2.31 -1.15 6.68
N ALA A 81 2.97 -0.24 5.96
CA ALA A 81 4.11 -0.56 5.10
C ALA A 81 5.28 -1.15 5.91
N THR A 82 5.56 -0.59 7.09
CA THR A 82 6.58 -1.12 8.01
C THR A 82 6.24 -2.54 8.45
N ILE A 83 4.98 -2.81 8.83
CA ILE A 83 4.54 -4.16 9.24
C ILE A 83 4.77 -5.17 8.11
N VAL A 84 4.42 -4.80 6.88
CA VAL A 84 4.60 -5.68 5.71
C VAL A 84 6.08 -5.87 5.40
N ALA A 85 6.89 -4.82 5.42
CA ALA A 85 8.32 -4.90 5.15
C ALA A 85 9.03 -5.82 6.14
N GLU A 86 8.79 -5.64 7.44
CA GLU A 86 9.39 -6.48 8.50
C GLU A 86 8.99 -7.96 8.36
N ALA A 87 7.71 -8.24 8.05
CA ALA A 87 7.26 -9.61 7.81
C ALA A 87 7.94 -10.25 6.59
N LEU A 88 8.15 -9.49 5.52
CA LEU A 88 8.83 -9.96 4.32
C LEU A 88 10.32 -10.20 4.57
N ILE A 89 10.99 -9.33 5.34
CA ILE A 89 12.39 -9.49 5.75
C ILE A 89 12.54 -10.77 6.59
N GLU A 90 11.68 -10.96 7.60
CA GLU A 90 11.72 -12.13 8.48
C GLU A 90 11.51 -13.44 7.71
N THR A 91 10.77 -13.41 6.60
CA THR A 91 10.56 -14.57 5.73
C THR A 91 11.62 -14.75 4.64
N GLY A 92 12.72 -13.98 4.71
CA GLY A 92 13.92 -14.15 3.87
C GLY A 92 13.87 -13.48 2.49
N ASN A 93 12.93 -12.57 2.27
CA ASN A 93 12.92 -11.77 1.04
C ASN A 93 13.97 -10.65 1.11
N ASP A 94 14.58 -10.30 -0.03
CA ASP A 94 15.44 -9.12 -0.15
C ASP A 94 14.60 -7.85 -0.25
N VAL A 95 14.30 -7.26 0.91
CA VAL A 95 13.46 -6.06 1.05
C VAL A 95 14.31 -4.89 1.52
N CYS A 96 14.12 -3.71 0.93
CA CYS A 96 14.68 -2.48 1.48
C CYS A 96 14.12 -2.23 2.89
N PRO A 97 14.97 -2.10 3.93
CA PRO A 97 14.51 -1.89 5.30
C PRO A 97 13.97 -0.48 5.54
N LEU A 98 14.24 0.45 4.63
CA LEU A 98 13.75 1.82 4.69
C LEU A 98 12.41 1.93 3.99
N ILE A 99 11.45 2.60 4.62
CA ILE A 99 10.16 2.90 4.01
C ILE A 99 10.26 4.22 3.24
N PRO A 100 10.22 4.21 1.90
CA PRO A 100 10.29 5.41 1.10
C PRO A 100 9.15 6.38 1.43
N THR A 101 9.46 7.67 1.43
CA THR A 101 8.47 8.73 1.71
C THR A 101 8.01 9.45 0.45
N ASN A 102 8.67 9.22 -0.66
CA ASN A 102 8.37 9.75 -1.98
C ASN A 102 8.74 8.73 -3.08
N ILE A 103 8.34 9.01 -4.30
CA ILE A 103 8.56 8.12 -5.46
C ILE A 103 10.05 7.97 -5.79
N GLN A 104 10.83 9.04 -5.68
CA GLN A 104 12.26 9.05 -6.03
C GLN A 104 13.05 8.11 -5.11
N ASP A 105 12.83 8.17 -3.79
CA ASP A 105 13.44 7.25 -2.84
C ASP A 105 13.07 5.79 -3.17
N ALA A 106 11.81 5.53 -3.54
CA ALA A 106 11.36 4.19 -3.87
C ALA A 106 12.06 3.65 -5.14
N VAL A 107 12.26 4.50 -6.14
CA VAL A 107 13.01 4.15 -7.36
C VAL A 107 14.47 3.84 -7.01
N GLU A 108 15.15 4.71 -6.26
CA GLU A 108 16.54 4.52 -5.84
C GLU A 108 16.71 3.21 -5.05
N TYR A 109 15.84 2.94 -4.08
CA TYR A 109 15.91 1.72 -3.27
C TYR A 109 15.66 0.45 -4.09
N SER A 110 14.84 0.53 -5.14
CA SER A 110 14.59 -0.58 -6.04
C SER A 110 15.81 -0.99 -6.89
N GLU A 111 16.82 -0.14 -7.00
CA GLU A 111 18.05 -0.50 -7.72
C GLU A 111 18.81 -1.59 -6.97
N ASN A 112 18.80 -1.55 -5.63
CA ASN A 112 19.63 -2.40 -4.76
C ASN A 112 18.86 -3.53 -4.07
N HIS A 113 17.51 -3.53 -4.14
CA HIS A 113 16.66 -4.54 -3.51
C HIS A 113 15.67 -5.13 -4.50
N ASP A 114 15.27 -6.38 -4.27
CA ASP A 114 14.23 -7.04 -5.06
C ASP A 114 12.83 -6.57 -4.70
N VAL A 115 12.64 -6.15 -3.45
CA VAL A 115 11.35 -5.65 -2.96
C VAL A 115 11.51 -4.29 -2.29
N VAL A 116 10.63 -3.35 -2.65
CA VAL A 116 10.45 -2.07 -1.97
C VAL A 116 9.01 -1.97 -1.47
N VAL A 117 8.83 -1.59 -0.21
CA VAL A 117 7.50 -1.41 0.40
C VAL A 117 7.34 0.04 0.83
N MET A 118 6.27 0.70 0.40
CA MET A 118 5.99 2.09 0.77
C MET A 118 4.54 2.33 1.15
N GLY A 119 4.27 3.48 1.72
CA GLY A 119 2.93 4.01 1.99
C GLY A 119 2.56 5.16 1.07
N GLY A 120 1.65 6.02 1.54
CA GLY A 120 1.31 7.29 0.91
C GLY A 120 2.46 8.29 0.94
N THR A 121 2.46 9.20 -0.02
CA THR A 121 3.51 10.21 -0.21
C THR A 121 3.10 11.58 0.32
N GLU A 122 2.10 12.19 -0.27
CA GLU A 122 1.68 13.55 0.01
C GLU A 122 0.14 13.69 0.09
N PRO A 123 -0.37 14.73 0.78
CA PRO A 123 -1.81 15.01 0.84
C PRO A 123 -2.45 15.11 -0.55
N GLY A 124 -3.70 14.66 -0.66
CA GLY A 124 -4.46 14.67 -1.90
C GLY A 124 -4.21 13.45 -2.81
N HIS A 125 -3.21 12.62 -2.53
CA HIS A 125 -2.95 11.40 -3.29
C HIS A 125 -3.45 10.16 -2.58
N THR A 126 -4.18 9.32 -3.31
CA THR A 126 -4.52 7.96 -2.84
C THR A 126 -3.32 7.02 -3.04
N THR A 127 -3.28 5.91 -2.31
CA THR A 127 -2.24 4.89 -2.51
C THR A 127 -2.30 4.25 -3.90
N ASP A 128 -3.47 4.22 -4.53
CA ASP A 128 -3.62 3.78 -5.92
C ASP A 128 -2.95 4.77 -6.90
N THR A 129 -3.11 6.08 -6.66
CA THR A 129 -2.39 7.13 -7.42
C THR A 129 -0.88 6.97 -7.27
N VAL A 130 -0.41 6.78 -6.04
CA VAL A 130 1.03 6.56 -5.75
C VAL A 130 1.55 5.32 -6.47
N ALA A 131 0.80 4.22 -6.47
CA ALA A 131 1.20 2.99 -7.15
C ALA A 131 1.30 3.16 -8.68
N ILE A 132 0.35 3.89 -9.27
CA ILE A 132 0.37 4.19 -10.71
C ILE A 132 1.57 5.07 -11.08
N GLN A 133 1.85 6.10 -10.28
CA GLN A 133 3.02 6.97 -10.47
C GLN A 133 4.33 6.17 -10.34
N LEU A 134 4.44 5.35 -9.29
CA LEU A 134 5.61 4.50 -9.07
C LEU A 134 5.80 3.49 -10.23
N ALA A 135 4.72 2.87 -10.71
CA ALA A 135 4.79 1.94 -11.83
C ALA A 135 5.31 2.61 -13.10
N LYS A 136 4.90 3.85 -13.35
CA LYS A 136 5.40 4.66 -14.48
C LYS A 136 6.89 4.96 -14.35
N GLU A 137 7.34 5.42 -13.19
CA GLU A 137 8.75 5.77 -12.96
C GLU A 137 9.68 4.55 -13.01
N LEU A 138 9.22 3.40 -12.53
CA LEU A 138 9.95 2.12 -12.58
C LEU A 138 9.90 1.44 -13.95
N GLY A 139 9.10 1.94 -14.91
CA GLY A 139 8.85 1.24 -16.17
C GLY A 139 8.26 -0.15 -15.96
N ALA A 140 7.39 -0.31 -14.96
CA ALA A 140 6.84 -1.59 -14.57
C ALA A 140 5.97 -2.23 -15.67
N GLU A 141 6.02 -3.56 -15.78
CA GLU A 141 5.19 -4.30 -16.75
C GLU A 141 3.69 -4.18 -16.45
N CYS A 142 3.34 -4.08 -15.18
CA CYS A 142 1.95 -3.90 -14.73
C CYS A 142 1.88 -3.24 -13.37
N CYS A 143 0.72 -2.61 -13.10
CA CYS A 143 0.32 -2.13 -11.78
C CYS A 143 -0.94 -2.90 -11.37
N ILE A 144 -0.87 -3.65 -10.27
CA ILE A 144 -1.96 -4.47 -9.73
C ILE A 144 -2.62 -3.68 -8.61
N ILE A 145 -3.94 -3.48 -8.69
CA ILE A 145 -4.72 -2.85 -7.62
C ILE A 145 -5.47 -3.96 -6.87
N ALA A 146 -4.92 -4.37 -5.73
CA ALA A 146 -5.54 -5.37 -4.87
C ALA A 146 -6.50 -4.69 -3.88
N THR A 147 -7.77 -5.00 -4.00
CA THR A 147 -8.86 -4.41 -3.22
C THR A 147 -9.88 -5.47 -2.83
N ASN A 148 -10.72 -5.16 -1.85
CA ASN A 148 -11.81 -6.03 -1.40
C ASN A 148 -13.13 -5.81 -2.15
N VAL A 149 -13.11 -5.07 -3.25
CA VAL A 149 -14.27 -4.92 -4.17
C VAL A 149 -13.95 -5.58 -5.51
N GLY A 150 -14.96 -6.20 -6.10
CA GLY A 150 -14.77 -7.05 -7.30
C GLY A 150 -14.53 -6.28 -8.61
N HIS A 151 -14.77 -4.97 -8.63
CA HIS A 151 -14.67 -4.14 -9.83
C HIS A 151 -14.28 -2.71 -9.51
N VAL A 152 -13.89 -1.93 -10.53
CA VAL A 152 -13.80 -0.47 -10.44
C VAL A 152 -15.22 0.10 -10.54
N TYR A 153 -15.55 0.99 -9.63
CA TYR A 153 -16.87 1.63 -9.53
C TYR A 153 -16.74 3.14 -9.65
N SER A 154 -17.82 3.80 -10.05
CA SER A 154 -17.91 5.27 -10.11
C SER A 154 -17.85 5.94 -8.74
N SER A 155 -18.15 5.20 -7.66
CA SER A 155 -18.07 5.60 -6.25
C SER A 155 -18.00 4.34 -5.39
N ASP A 156 -17.77 4.48 -4.08
CA ASP A 156 -17.70 3.31 -3.18
C ASP A 156 -19.05 2.58 -3.11
N PRO A 157 -19.17 1.34 -3.62
CA PRO A 157 -20.43 0.60 -3.65
C PRO A 157 -20.95 0.18 -2.28
N ARG A 158 -20.13 0.31 -1.22
CA ARG A 158 -20.54 0.01 0.17
C ARG A 158 -21.28 1.18 0.81
N THR A 159 -21.12 2.38 0.28
CA THR A 159 -21.73 3.62 0.80
C THR A 159 -22.68 4.27 -0.18
N ASN A 160 -22.65 3.87 -1.45
CA ASN A 160 -23.51 4.38 -2.50
C ASN A 160 -24.06 3.23 -3.35
N GLU A 161 -25.35 2.95 -3.18
CA GLU A 161 -26.07 1.90 -3.93
C GLU A 161 -26.16 2.17 -5.43
N ASP A 162 -26.04 3.43 -5.86
CA ASP A 162 -26.04 3.84 -7.27
C ASP A 162 -24.66 3.76 -7.94
N ALA A 163 -23.65 3.21 -7.27
CA ALA A 163 -22.31 3.05 -7.82
C ALA A 163 -22.32 2.12 -9.04
N LYS A 164 -21.94 2.65 -10.21
CA LYS A 164 -21.87 1.91 -11.48
C LYS A 164 -20.48 1.29 -11.65
N LYS A 165 -20.46 0.05 -12.19
CA LYS A 165 -19.23 -0.63 -12.62
C LYS A 165 -18.62 0.04 -13.83
#